data_df2709824da1f169bda9ce168eddfad2
#
_entry.id   df2709824da1f169bda9ce168eddfad2
#
_cell.length_a   1.000
_cell.length_b   1.000
_cell.length_c   1.000
_cell.angle_alpha   90.00
_cell.angle_beta   90.00
_cell.angle_gamma   90.00
#
_symmetry.space_group_name_H-M   'P 1'
#
loop_
_entity.id
_entity.type
_entity.pdbx_description
1 polymer ?
#
loop_
_entity_poly.entity_id
_entity_poly.type
_entity_poly.pdbx_seq_one_letter_code
_entity_poly.pdbx_strand_id
1 'polypeptide(L)'
;MRLSPPVAPVAIQTATRLRRQLAAGSQVDASHFWREANSLALPLVTAINDADDEREVTFLWRAASPLRGVYVRLNRVTDKDNVAKGMMTQLPTTDIWHLTLRLPASYCGSYTMVEIPPETPDETVLQLGSRFASLVGKADPLNSTPGINVRGNAQESVLALDHAPAQEEWSGCRAYAGQLFTSEHRLAGQRRRVRLYLPDVPVVQPLGLLVLTDGEIWFDHLGVSAA
;
A
#
# COMPACT_ATOMS: atom_id res chain seq x y z
N MET A 1 -18.87 -4.63 -14.31
CA MET A 1 -18.25 -3.29 -14.39
C MET A 1 -19.08 -2.36 -13.51
N ARG A 2 -18.63 -2.12 -12.27
CA ARG A 2 -19.27 -1.11 -11.41
C ARG A 2 -18.56 0.20 -11.66
N LEU A 3 -19.23 1.11 -12.35
CA LEU A 3 -18.78 2.49 -12.45
C LEU A 3 -18.76 3.07 -11.03
N SER A 4 -17.62 3.54 -10.56
CA SER A 4 -17.55 4.35 -9.35
C SER A 4 -18.50 5.53 -9.49
N PRO A 5 -19.31 5.85 -8.48
CA PRO A 5 -20.18 7.02 -8.56
C PRO A 5 -19.35 8.27 -8.84
N PRO A 6 -19.85 9.22 -9.64
CA PRO A 6 -19.14 10.45 -9.91
C PRO A 6 -18.84 11.17 -8.59
N VAL A 7 -17.57 11.53 -8.38
CA VAL A 7 -17.14 12.28 -7.19
C VAL A 7 -17.92 13.60 -7.20
N ALA A 8 -18.58 13.91 -6.10
CA ALA A 8 -19.38 15.12 -6.01
C ALA A 8 -18.51 16.36 -6.30
N PRO A 9 -18.97 17.37 -7.03
CA PRO A 9 -18.20 18.57 -7.37
C PRO A 9 -17.53 19.24 -6.16
N VAL A 10 -18.18 19.20 -5.00
CA VAL A 10 -17.66 19.75 -3.72
C VAL A 10 -16.41 19.01 -3.26
N ALA A 11 -16.36 17.67 -3.37
CA ALA A 11 -15.20 16.90 -2.97
C ALA A 11 -13.98 17.20 -3.85
N ILE A 12 -14.18 17.38 -5.17
CA ILE A 12 -13.10 17.76 -6.10
C ILE A 12 -12.55 19.15 -5.74
N GLN A 13 -13.41 20.11 -5.45
CA GLN A 13 -12.99 21.46 -5.05
C GLN A 13 -12.21 21.44 -3.73
N THR A 14 -12.66 20.66 -2.74
CA THR A 14 -11.99 20.50 -1.45
C THR A 14 -10.62 19.86 -1.62
N ALA A 15 -10.51 18.77 -2.37
CA ALA A 15 -9.24 18.11 -2.67
C ALA A 15 -8.25 19.07 -3.36
N THR A 16 -8.71 19.82 -4.35
CA THR A 16 -7.89 20.82 -5.05
C THR A 16 -7.40 21.93 -4.11
N ARG A 17 -8.27 22.40 -3.21
CA ARG A 17 -7.90 23.41 -2.22
C ARG A 17 -6.83 22.89 -1.26
N LEU A 18 -7.02 21.70 -0.69
CA LEU A 18 -6.04 21.08 0.20
C LEU A 18 -4.68 20.95 -0.48
N ARG A 19 -4.64 20.47 -1.72
CA ARG A 19 -3.38 20.33 -2.48
C ARG A 19 -2.69 21.67 -2.73
N ARG A 20 -3.44 22.73 -3.00
CA ARG A 20 -2.88 24.08 -3.12
C ARG A 20 -2.29 24.58 -1.81
N GLN A 21 -2.94 24.31 -0.67
CA GLN A 21 -2.41 24.64 0.65
C GLN A 21 -1.11 23.92 0.94
N LEU A 22 -1.05 22.60 0.63
CA LEU A 22 0.16 21.80 0.77
C LEU A 22 1.31 22.32 -0.11
N ALA A 23 1.03 22.64 -1.37
CA ALA A 23 2.02 23.14 -2.31
C ALA A 23 2.51 24.56 -1.96
N ALA A 24 1.65 25.41 -1.40
CA ALA A 24 2.01 26.78 -1.03
C ALA A 24 2.93 26.82 0.20
N GLY A 25 2.97 25.77 1.04
CA GLY A 25 3.78 25.74 2.26
C GLY A 25 3.50 26.87 3.24
N SER A 26 2.36 27.56 3.05
CA SER A 26 1.97 28.73 3.83
C SER A 26 1.28 28.34 5.13
N GLN A 27 1.14 29.30 6.04
CA GLN A 27 0.46 29.11 7.32
C GLN A 27 -0.98 28.61 7.09
N VAL A 28 -1.28 27.43 7.61
CA VAL A 28 -2.56 26.73 7.47
C VAL A 28 -3.17 26.53 8.85
N ASP A 29 -4.46 26.80 9.01
CA ASP A 29 -5.20 26.34 10.19
C ASP A 29 -5.31 24.80 10.13
N ALA A 30 -4.48 24.12 10.94
CA ALA A 30 -4.41 22.67 10.99
C ALA A 30 -5.78 22.05 11.35
N SER A 31 -6.55 22.68 12.24
CA SER A 31 -7.87 22.16 12.63
C SER A 31 -8.87 22.21 11.48
N HIS A 32 -8.84 23.26 10.71
CA HIS A 32 -9.68 23.39 9.51
C HIS A 32 -9.24 22.41 8.43
N PHE A 33 -7.94 22.32 8.20
CA PHE A 33 -7.35 21.37 7.23
C PHE A 33 -7.80 19.92 7.51
N TRP A 34 -7.68 19.46 8.75
CA TRP A 34 -8.04 18.09 9.11
C TRP A 34 -9.55 17.82 9.01
N ARG A 35 -10.39 18.80 9.33
CA ARG A 35 -11.84 18.64 9.09
C ARG A 35 -12.17 18.42 7.62
N GLU A 36 -11.52 19.16 6.74
CA GLU A 36 -11.68 19.00 5.30
C GLU A 36 -11.10 17.69 4.80
N ALA A 37 -9.88 17.34 5.21
CA ALA A 37 -9.23 16.10 4.81
C ALA A 37 -10.06 14.87 5.22
N ASN A 38 -10.59 14.85 6.44
CA ASN A 38 -11.43 13.74 6.94
C ASN A 38 -12.78 13.62 6.22
N SER A 39 -13.20 14.60 5.44
CA SER A 39 -14.41 14.52 4.62
C SER A 39 -14.18 13.89 3.25
N LEU A 40 -12.93 13.54 2.93
CA LEU A 40 -12.49 12.99 1.64
C LEU A 40 -12.03 11.54 1.79
N ALA A 41 -12.05 10.82 0.68
CA ALA A 41 -11.34 9.55 0.60
C ALA A 41 -9.82 9.81 0.55
N LEU A 42 -9.08 9.15 1.42
CA LEU A 42 -7.62 9.27 1.53
C LEU A 42 -6.96 7.92 1.24
N PRO A 43 -5.77 7.91 0.64
CA PRO A 43 -5.00 9.03 0.09
C PRO A 43 -5.76 9.78 -1.03
N LEU A 44 -5.48 11.08 -1.20
CA LEU A 44 -6.10 11.86 -2.28
C LEU A 44 -5.57 11.39 -3.64
N VAL A 45 -6.45 10.93 -4.50
CA VAL A 45 -6.12 10.53 -5.87
C VAL A 45 -6.70 11.54 -6.85
N THR A 46 -5.86 12.01 -7.79
CA THR A 46 -6.27 12.97 -8.80
C THR A 46 -5.76 12.53 -10.17
N ALA A 47 -6.61 12.60 -11.18
CA ALA A 47 -6.19 12.47 -12.57
C ALA A 47 -5.23 13.59 -12.95
N ILE A 48 -4.26 13.29 -13.77
CA ILE A 48 -3.34 14.27 -14.35
C ILE A 48 -3.92 14.66 -15.71
N ASN A 49 -4.15 15.94 -15.92
CA ASN A 49 -4.57 16.43 -17.23
C ASN A 49 -3.53 16.01 -18.26
N ASP A 50 -3.95 15.44 -19.37
CA ASP A 50 -3.15 14.92 -20.49
C ASP A 50 -2.40 13.57 -20.25
N ALA A 51 -2.54 12.92 -19.09
CA ALA A 51 -1.99 11.60 -18.82
C ALA A 51 -3.07 10.69 -18.21
N ASP A 52 -3.75 9.91 -19.06
CA ASP A 52 -4.82 8.99 -18.60
C ASP A 52 -4.25 7.77 -17.85
N ASP A 53 -2.99 7.45 -18.07
CA ASP A 53 -2.26 6.31 -17.51
C ASP A 53 -1.55 6.61 -16.17
N GLU A 54 -1.59 7.85 -15.70
CA GLU A 54 -0.98 8.26 -14.43
C GLU A 54 -1.97 8.94 -13.48
N ARG A 55 -1.68 8.83 -12.18
CA ARG A 55 -2.42 9.52 -11.10
C ARG A 55 -1.45 10.22 -10.16
N GLU A 56 -1.83 11.39 -9.67
CA GLU A 56 -1.18 11.98 -8.50
C GLU A 56 -1.86 11.48 -7.23
N VAL A 57 -1.07 10.86 -6.36
CA VAL A 57 -1.51 10.32 -5.07
C VAL A 57 -0.87 11.15 -3.97
N THR A 58 -1.69 11.81 -3.15
CA THR A 58 -1.21 12.60 -2.01
C THR A 58 -1.54 11.86 -0.72
N PHE A 59 -0.49 11.40 -0.04
CA PHE A 59 -0.55 10.83 1.29
C PHE A 59 -0.51 11.93 2.33
N LEU A 60 -1.27 11.76 3.41
CA LEU A 60 -1.32 12.66 4.56
C LEU A 60 -1.02 11.89 5.83
N TRP A 61 -0.32 12.52 6.77
CA TRP A 61 -0.10 11.97 8.11
C TRP A 61 -0.25 13.05 9.16
N ARG A 62 -0.97 12.73 10.22
CA ARG A 62 -1.13 13.60 11.39
C ARG A 62 -0.19 13.14 12.51
N ALA A 63 0.82 13.94 12.80
CA ALA A 63 1.75 13.63 13.87
C ALA A 63 1.14 13.95 15.24
N ALA A 64 1.15 12.98 16.16
CA ALA A 64 0.68 13.16 17.53
C ALA A 64 1.75 13.80 18.45
N SER A 65 3.01 13.76 18.03
CA SER A 65 4.18 14.30 18.75
C SER A 65 5.20 14.82 17.74
N PRO A 66 6.20 15.59 18.17
CA PRO A 66 7.30 16.00 17.29
C PRO A 66 8.00 14.78 16.68
N LEU A 67 8.22 14.80 15.37
CA LEU A 67 8.90 13.76 14.61
C LEU A 67 10.08 14.38 13.85
N ARG A 68 11.14 13.60 13.66
CA ARG A 68 12.22 13.92 12.74
C ARG A 68 11.74 13.82 11.28
N GLY A 69 10.83 12.88 11.00
CA GLY A 69 10.30 12.65 9.68
C GLY A 69 9.16 11.63 9.70
N VAL A 70 8.49 11.52 8.57
CA VAL A 70 7.54 10.44 8.28
C VAL A 70 7.89 9.86 6.92
N TYR A 71 7.90 8.54 6.81
CA TYR A 71 8.22 7.83 5.59
C TYR A 71 7.06 6.95 5.14
N VAL A 72 6.66 7.12 3.89
CA VAL A 72 5.70 6.24 3.23
C VAL A 72 6.46 5.08 2.61
N ARG A 73 6.37 3.90 3.22
CA ARG A 73 6.91 2.68 2.63
C ARG A 73 5.89 2.11 1.68
N LEU A 74 5.97 2.51 0.43
CA LEU A 74 5.09 2.05 -0.65
C LEU A 74 5.82 0.97 -1.44
N ASN A 75 5.25 -0.23 -1.45
CA ASN A 75 5.87 -1.41 -2.05
C ASN A 75 6.25 -1.17 -3.52
N ARG A 76 7.51 -1.46 -3.86
CA ARG A 76 8.14 -1.29 -5.18
C ARG A 76 8.23 0.13 -5.71
N VAL A 77 7.92 1.14 -4.90
CA VAL A 77 7.98 2.55 -5.30
C VAL A 77 8.97 3.34 -4.46
N THR A 78 8.89 3.22 -3.14
CA THR A 78 9.73 3.98 -2.20
C THR A 78 10.62 3.08 -1.33
N ASP A 79 10.49 1.77 -1.45
CA ASP A 79 11.30 0.78 -0.76
C ASP A 79 12.72 0.65 -1.35
N LYS A 80 13.56 -0.17 -0.73
CA LYS A 80 14.95 -0.43 -1.13
C LYS A 80 15.78 0.86 -1.20
N ASP A 81 16.26 1.21 -2.38
CA ASP A 81 17.16 2.34 -2.62
C ASP A 81 16.44 3.68 -2.84
N ASN A 82 15.12 3.69 -2.78
CA ASN A 82 14.29 4.85 -3.06
C ASN A 82 13.73 5.55 -1.81
N VAL A 83 14.42 5.45 -0.66
CA VAL A 83 13.96 6.02 0.63
C VAL A 83 13.64 7.51 0.51
N ALA A 84 14.49 8.28 -0.13
CA ALA A 84 14.28 9.73 -0.30
C ALA A 84 12.95 10.06 -1.00
N LYS A 85 12.50 9.21 -1.93
CA LYS A 85 11.22 9.37 -2.64
C LYS A 85 10.00 9.21 -1.72
N GLY A 86 10.14 8.45 -0.62
CA GLY A 86 9.07 8.17 0.32
C GLY A 86 9.03 9.13 1.52
N MET A 87 9.99 10.03 1.65
CA MET A 87 10.01 10.98 2.77
C MET A 87 8.94 12.05 2.59
N MET A 88 8.11 12.21 3.63
CA MET A 88 7.08 13.24 3.68
C MET A 88 7.69 14.60 4.06
N THR A 89 7.04 15.65 3.60
CA THR A 89 7.35 17.04 3.99
C THR A 89 6.37 17.49 5.06
N GLN A 90 6.86 18.12 6.14
CA GLN A 90 6.01 18.74 7.14
C GLN A 90 5.59 20.14 6.69
N LEU A 91 4.33 20.46 6.84
CA LEU A 91 3.87 21.85 6.78
C LEU A 91 4.40 22.59 8.01
N PRO A 92 5.13 23.71 7.82
CA PRO A 92 5.77 24.41 8.93
C PRO A 92 4.80 24.73 10.07
N THR A 93 5.24 24.51 11.30
CA THR A 93 4.48 24.80 12.54
C THR A 93 3.15 24.07 12.72
N THR A 94 2.95 22.96 11.98
CA THR A 94 1.73 22.13 12.05
C THR A 94 2.05 20.67 12.37
N ASP A 95 0.99 19.89 12.63
CA ASP A 95 1.03 18.42 12.76
C ASP A 95 0.84 17.69 11.41
N ILE A 96 0.84 18.45 10.29
CA ILE A 96 0.52 17.95 8.96
C ILE A 96 1.80 17.54 8.23
N TRP A 97 1.87 16.27 7.83
CA TRP A 97 2.88 15.74 6.93
C TRP A 97 2.23 15.30 5.63
N HIS A 98 2.89 15.50 4.51
CA HIS A 98 2.36 15.12 3.21
C HIS A 98 3.44 14.66 2.23
N LEU A 99 3.03 13.81 1.30
CA LEU A 99 3.84 13.36 0.17
C LEU A 99 2.93 13.19 -1.04
N THR A 100 3.32 13.76 -2.17
CA THR A 100 2.62 13.53 -3.44
C THR A 100 3.51 12.74 -4.39
N LEU A 101 3.00 11.62 -4.89
CA LEU A 101 3.67 10.76 -5.85
C LEU A 101 2.86 10.66 -7.13
N ARG A 102 3.54 10.55 -8.27
CA ARG A 102 2.94 10.11 -9.53
C ARG A 102 3.09 8.60 -9.64
N LEU A 103 1.98 7.92 -9.87
CA LEU A 103 1.90 6.48 -9.98
C LEU A 103 1.12 6.11 -11.24
N PRO A 104 1.43 4.95 -11.87
CA PRO A 104 0.60 4.41 -12.94
C PRO A 104 -0.85 4.24 -12.47
N ALA A 105 -1.83 4.59 -13.28
CA ALA A 105 -3.25 4.42 -12.96
C ALA A 105 -3.64 2.97 -12.66
N SER A 106 -2.84 2.02 -13.14
CA SER A 106 -2.96 0.58 -12.87
C SER A 106 -2.28 0.11 -11.57
N TYR A 107 -1.70 1.02 -10.77
CA TYR A 107 -1.00 0.65 -9.55
C TYR A 107 -1.96 -0.01 -8.54
N CYS A 108 -1.53 -1.18 -8.02
CA CYS A 108 -2.13 -1.85 -6.88
C CYS A 108 -1.01 -2.38 -5.98
N GLY A 109 -1.02 -1.99 -4.71
CA GLY A 109 0.01 -2.41 -3.77
C GLY A 109 -0.30 -2.03 -2.34
N SER A 110 0.48 -2.58 -1.41
CA SER A 110 0.40 -2.25 0.00
C SER A 110 1.38 -1.16 0.39
N TYR A 111 1.08 -0.44 1.47
CA TYR A 111 1.96 0.54 2.06
C TYR A 111 1.78 0.67 3.56
N THR A 112 2.80 1.22 4.21
CA THR A 112 2.76 1.60 5.63
C THR A 112 3.34 2.99 5.83
N MET A 113 2.92 3.64 6.92
CA MET A 113 3.48 4.89 7.41
C MET A 113 4.49 4.59 8.51
N VAL A 114 5.70 5.12 8.38
CA VAL A 114 6.79 4.93 9.34
C VAL A 114 7.10 6.27 9.98
N GLU A 115 6.79 6.41 11.26
CA GLU A 115 7.21 7.57 12.05
C GLU A 115 8.68 7.45 12.41
N ILE A 116 9.42 8.53 12.26
CA ILE A 116 10.84 8.61 12.58
C ILE A 116 10.98 9.53 13.81
N PRO A 117 11.25 8.98 15.00
CA PRO A 117 11.48 9.76 16.20
C PRO A 117 12.66 10.73 16.06
N PRO A 118 12.68 11.84 16.83
CA PRO A 118 13.73 12.86 16.73
C PRO A 118 15.16 12.34 16.97
N GLU A 119 15.29 11.35 17.84
CA GLU A 119 16.57 10.73 18.25
C GLU A 119 17.06 9.64 17.28
N THR A 120 16.33 9.36 16.20
CA THR A 120 16.68 8.28 15.25
C THR A 120 18.01 8.58 14.57
N PRO A 121 19.01 7.66 14.59
CA PRO A 121 20.28 7.84 13.89
C PRO A 121 20.10 7.89 12.36
N ASP A 122 21.01 8.61 11.68
CA ASP A 122 21.01 8.72 10.21
C ASP A 122 21.10 7.37 9.52
N GLU A 123 21.90 6.46 10.03
CA GLU A 123 22.06 5.10 9.48
C GLU A 123 20.75 4.33 9.49
N THR A 124 19.93 4.51 10.53
CA THR A 124 18.59 3.92 10.60
C THR A 124 17.66 4.49 9.53
N VAL A 125 17.73 5.82 9.30
CA VAL A 125 16.94 6.49 8.26
C VAL A 125 17.31 5.98 6.87
N LEU A 126 18.59 5.77 6.59
CA LEU A 126 19.06 5.22 5.31
C LEU A 126 18.56 3.79 5.05
N GLN A 127 18.23 3.05 6.12
CA GLN A 127 17.75 1.67 6.02
C GLN A 127 16.22 1.53 5.96
N LEU A 128 15.46 2.61 5.97
CA LEU A 128 13.99 2.58 5.99
C LEU A 128 13.37 1.77 4.84
N GLY A 129 14.00 1.74 3.67
CA GLY A 129 13.57 0.95 2.52
C GLY A 129 13.91 -0.54 2.62
N SER A 130 14.77 -0.93 3.57
CA SER A 130 15.18 -2.32 3.77
C SER A 130 14.07 -3.14 4.40
N ARG A 131 13.99 -4.43 4.01
CA ARG A 131 13.14 -5.42 4.70
C ARG A 131 13.57 -5.69 6.14
N PHE A 132 14.77 -5.28 6.54
CA PHE A 132 15.33 -5.40 7.88
C PHE A 132 15.31 -4.07 8.65
N ALA A 133 14.58 -3.07 8.15
CA ALA A 133 14.46 -1.79 8.83
C ALA A 133 13.94 -1.99 10.26
N SER A 134 14.60 -1.36 11.22
CA SER A 134 14.26 -1.47 12.65
C SER A 134 12.96 -0.71 13.00
N LEU A 135 12.66 0.36 12.26
CA LEU A 135 11.41 1.10 12.46
C LEU A 135 10.23 0.37 11.77
N VAL A 136 9.22 0.08 12.57
CA VAL A 136 8.02 -0.63 12.13
C VAL A 136 7.03 0.35 11.53
N GLY A 137 6.51 0.03 10.35
CA GLY A 137 5.44 0.79 9.73
C GLY A 137 4.08 0.46 10.36
N LYS A 138 3.18 1.44 10.33
CA LYS A 138 1.78 1.32 10.77
C LYS A 138 0.86 1.45 9.56
N ALA A 139 -0.31 0.83 9.64
CA ALA A 139 -1.37 1.11 8.67
C ALA A 139 -1.74 2.60 8.71
N ASP A 140 -2.14 3.13 7.57
CA ASP A 140 -2.62 4.51 7.46
C ASP A 140 -4.05 4.60 8.05
N PRO A 141 -4.24 5.30 9.18
CA PRO A 141 -5.56 5.42 9.80
C PRO A 141 -6.54 6.28 8.99
N LEU A 142 -6.03 7.02 8.01
CA LEU A 142 -6.85 7.87 7.14
C LEU A 142 -7.35 7.12 5.90
N ASN A 143 -6.80 5.95 5.61
CA ASN A 143 -7.26 5.12 4.50
C ASN A 143 -8.40 4.20 4.97
N SER A 144 -9.60 4.44 4.44
CA SER A 144 -10.78 3.65 4.75
C SER A 144 -10.87 2.31 3.99
N THR A 145 -9.99 2.07 3.03
CA THR A 145 -9.93 0.80 2.31
C THR A 145 -9.45 -0.30 3.26
N PRO A 146 -10.10 -1.48 3.28
CA PRO A 146 -9.64 -2.59 4.11
C PRO A 146 -8.16 -2.91 3.85
N GLY A 147 -7.39 -3.00 4.92
CA GLY A 147 -5.98 -3.38 4.86
C GLY A 147 -5.79 -4.89 4.69
N ILE A 148 -4.57 -5.28 4.43
CA ILE A 148 -4.17 -6.69 4.37
C ILE A 148 -3.31 -7.05 5.58
N ASN A 149 -3.44 -8.29 6.04
CA ASN A 149 -2.57 -8.84 7.08
C ASN A 149 -1.32 -9.42 6.42
N VAL A 150 -0.17 -8.90 6.82
CA VAL A 150 1.13 -9.38 6.34
C VAL A 150 1.94 -9.86 7.53
N ARG A 151 2.49 -11.09 7.43
CA ARG A 151 3.42 -11.67 8.42
C ARG A 151 3.00 -11.47 9.88
N GLY A 152 1.97 -12.19 10.31
CA GLY A 152 1.63 -12.30 11.73
C GLY A 152 1.00 -11.06 12.35
N ASN A 153 -0.15 -10.65 11.87
CA ASN A 153 -1.01 -9.57 12.37
C ASN A 153 -0.55 -8.11 12.10
N ALA A 154 0.54 -7.87 11.41
CA ALA A 154 0.85 -6.54 10.92
C ALA A 154 -0.14 -6.18 9.80
N GLN A 155 -0.92 -5.12 9.98
CA GLN A 155 -1.78 -4.60 8.92
C GLN A 155 -1.01 -3.61 8.05
N GLU A 156 -1.13 -3.78 6.73
CA GLU A 156 -0.70 -2.79 5.76
C GLU A 156 -1.93 -2.21 5.07
N SER A 157 -1.89 -0.92 4.77
CA SER A 157 -2.93 -0.27 3.98
C SER A 157 -2.79 -0.64 2.51
N VAL A 158 -3.90 -0.69 1.79
CA VAL A 158 -3.94 -0.99 0.37
C VAL A 158 -4.21 0.28 -0.43
N LEU A 159 -3.45 0.50 -1.48
CA LEU A 159 -3.69 1.50 -2.51
C LEU A 159 -3.97 0.78 -3.83
N ALA A 160 -5.20 0.83 -4.30
CA ALA A 160 -5.60 0.38 -5.62
C ALA A 160 -6.17 1.57 -6.40
N LEU A 161 -5.53 1.92 -7.51
CA LEU A 161 -5.96 3.02 -8.35
C LEU A 161 -7.03 2.56 -9.33
N ASP A 162 -7.66 3.49 -10.01
CA ASP A 162 -8.88 3.27 -10.80
C ASP A 162 -8.73 2.35 -12.02
N HIS A 163 -7.51 2.21 -12.56
CA HIS A 163 -7.17 1.24 -13.61
C HIS A 163 -6.46 -0.02 -13.06
N ALA A 164 -6.42 -0.18 -11.73
CA ALA A 164 -5.86 -1.40 -11.15
C ALA A 164 -6.65 -2.63 -11.60
N PRO A 165 -5.97 -3.76 -11.86
CA PRO A 165 -6.66 -5.01 -12.16
C PRO A 165 -7.68 -5.37 -11.08
N ALA A 166 -8.84 -5.85 -11.49
CA ALA A 166 -9.83 -6.36 -10.55
C ALA A 166 -9.22 -7.50 -9.72
N GLN A 167 -9.56 -7.53 -8.43
CA GLN A 167 -9.06 -8.53 -7.48
C GLN A 167 -10.24 -9.38 -6.96
N GLU A 168 -11.20 -9.68 -7.83
CA GLU A 168 -12.46 -10.36 -7.45
C GLU A 168 -12.19 -11.77 -6.93
N GLU A 169 -11.16 -12.44 -7.43
CA GLU A 169 -10.73 -13.77 -7.01
C GLU A 169 -10.29 -13.81 -5.54
N TRP A 170 -9.80 -12.68 -5.00
CA TRP A 170 -9.33 -12.56 -3.63
C TRP A 170 -10.41 -12.06 -2.66
N SER A 171 -11.59 -11.68 -3.17
CA SER A 171 -12.66 -11.07 -2.37
C SER A 171 -13.59 -12.06 -1.67
N GLY A 172 -13.40 -13.37 -1.87
CA GLY A 172 -14.25 -14.41 -1.29
C GLY A 172 -13.46 -15.56 -0.69
N CYS A 173 -13.84 -16.02 0.51
CA CYS A 173 -13.42 -17.31 1.01
C CYS A 173 -14.10 -18.40 0.19
N ARG A 174 -13.44 -18.91 -0.83
CA ARG A 174 -13.88 -20.13 -1.53
C ARG A 174 -13.32 -21.34 -0.81
N ALA A 175 -14.15 -22.37 -0.64
CA ALA A 175 -13.66 -23.65 -0.18
C ALA A 175 -12.69 -24.23 -1.24
N TYR A 176 -11.68 -24.93 -0.79
CA TYR A 176 -10.79 -25.70 -1.66
C TYR A 176 -11.59 -26.59 -2.61
N ALA A 177 -11.46 -26.35 -3.90
CA ALA A 177 -12.02 -27.23 -4.94
C ALA A 177 -10.90 -28.08 -5.58
N GLY A 178 -9.99 -28.62 -4.78
CA GLY A 178 -8.84 -29.39 -5.28
C GLY A 178 -8.07 -30.11 -4.18
N GLN A 179 -6.93 -30.68 -4.54
CA GLN A 179 -6.09 -31.43 -3.64
C GLN A 179 -4.75 -30.73 -3.43
N LEU A 180 -4.36 -30.56 -2.16
CA LEU A 180 -3.06 -30.02 -1.76
C LEU A 180 -2.14 -31.12 -1.27
N PHE A 181 -1.02 -31.31 -1.95
CA PHE A 181 0.05 -32.22 -1.57
C PHE A 181 1.19 -31.41 -0.97
N THR A 182 1.74 -31.91 0.14
CA THR A 182 2.91 -31.31 0.78
C THR A 182 4.01 -32.35 0.89
N SER A 183 5.21 -31.99 0.47
CA SER A 183 6.39 -32.84 0.52
C SER A 183 7.62 -32.04 0.92
N GLU A 184 8.61 -32.72 1.50
CA GLU A 184 9.90 -32.11 1.84
C GLU A 184 10.99 -32.66 0.91
N HIS A 185 11.77 -31.76 0.36
CA HIS A 185 12.87 -32.10 -0.53
C HIS A 185 14.17 -31.44 -0.05
N ARG A 186 15.29 -32.05 -0.38
CA ARG A 186 16.60 -31.47 -0.18
C ARG A 186 17.09 -30.86 -1.48
N LEU A 187 17.04 -29.53 -1.55
CA LEU A 187 17.45 -28.76 -2.72
C LEU A 187 18.65 -27.88 -2.34
N ALA A 188 19.72 -27.97 -3.11
CA ALA A 188 20.97 -27.25 -2.85
C ALA A 188 21.45 -27.38 -1.39
N GLY A 189 21.37 -28.59 -0.81
CA GLY A 189 21.78 -28.87 0.57
C GLY A 189 20.82 -28.43 1.67
N GLN A 190 19.75 -27.70 1.35
CA GLN A 190 18.76 -27.21 2.31
C GLN A 190 17.45 -28.00 2.20
N ARG A 191 16.78 -28.19 3.34
CA ARG A 191 15.41 -28.70 3.36
C ARG A 191 14.47 -27.63 2.82
N ARG A 192 13.62 -28.04 1.88
CA ARG A 192 12.60 -27.18 1.27
C ARG A 192 11.26 -27.90 1.30
N ARG A 193 10.24 -27.19 1.74
CA ARG A 193 8.85 -27.64 1.63
C ARG A 193 8.33 -27.28 0.25
N VAL A 194 7.76 -28.26 -0.43
CA VAL A 194 7.08 -28.09 -1.71
C VAL A 194 5.60 -28.38 -1.51
N ARG A 195 4.76 -27.50 -1.97
CA ARG A 195 3.31 -27.67 -2.00
C ARG A 195 2.86 -27.73 -3.45
N LEU A 196 2.08 -28.73 -3.79
CA LEU A 196 1.48 -28.91 -5.09
C LEU A 196 -0.04 -28.85 -4.92
N TYR A 197 -0.67 -27.87 -5.52
CA TYR A 197 -2.13 -27.77 -5.60
C TYR A 197 -2.59 -28.28 -6.97
N LEU A 198 -3.51 -29.21 -6.97
CA LEU A 198 -4.19 -29.71 -8.15
C LEU A 198 -5.66 -29.29 -8.06
N PRO A 199 -6.13 -28.40 -8.96
CA PRO A 199 -7.52 -27.98 -8.98
C PRO A 199 -8.44 -29.16 -9.37
N ASP A 200 -9.65 -29.20 -8.82
CA ASP A 200 -10.69 -30.15 -9.17
C ASP A 200 -11.43 -29.65 -10.42
N VAL A 201 -10.78 -29.75 -11.57
CA VAL A 201 -11.34 -29.37 -12.86
C VAL A 201 -11.21 -30.55 -13.85
N PRO A 202 -12.17 -30.72 -14.77
CA PRO A 202 -12.03 -31.73 -15.82
C PRO A 202 -10.79 -31.44 -16.66
N VAL A 203 -9.84 -32.37 -16.68
CA VAL A 203 -8.61 -32.25 -17.47
C VAL A 203 -8.92 -32.68 -18.90
N VAL A 204 -9.36 -31.76 -19.72
CA VAL A 204 -9.59 -31.96 -21.16
C VAL A 204 -8.39 -31.59 -22.03
N GLN A 205 -7.42 -30.91 -21.45
CA GLN A 205 -6.17 -30.48 -22.06
C GLN A 205 -5.08 -30.33 -20.98
N PRO A 206 -3.79 -30.32 -21.36
CA PRO A 206 -2.73 -30.09 -20.40
C PRO A 206 -2.93 -28.79 -19.60
N LEU A 207 -2.82 -28.89 -18.26
CA LEU A 207 -2.87 -27.73 -17.37
C LEU A 207 -1.56 -26.95 -17.46
N GLY A 208 -1.64 -25.64 -17.31
CA GLY A 208 -0.46 -24.80 -17.10
C GLY A 208 0.17 -25.09 -15.73
N LEU A 209 1.46 -24.77 -15.58
CA LEU A 209 2.17 -24.83 -14.31
C LEU A 209 2.46 -23.40 -13.80
N LEU A 210 1.92 -23.05 -12.62
CA LEU A 210 2.28 -21.84 -11.91
C LEU A 210 3.24 -22.20 -10.78
N VAL A 211 4.45 -21.62 -10.78
CA VAL A 211 5.44 -21.80 -9.71
C VAL A 211 5.52 -20.53 -8.88
N LEU A 212 5.20 -20.65 -7.59
CA LEU A 212 5.27 -19.57 -6.63
C LEU A 212 6.42 -19.83 -5.64
N THR A 213 7.36 -18.89 -5.56
CA THR A 213 8.36 -18.84 -4.48
C THR A 213 7.72 -18.26 -3.23
N ASP A 214 8.36 -18.42 -2.07
CA ASP A 214 7.83 -17.96 -0.78
C ASP A 214 6.43 -18.55 -0.45
N GLY A 215 6.30 -19.85 -0.66
CA GLY A 215 5.03 -20.59 -0.53
C GLY A 215 4.32 -20.42 0.81
N GLU A 216 5.04 -20.12 1.89
CA GLU A 216 4.45 -19.81 3.21
C GLU A 216 3.60 -18.54 3.13
N ILE A 217 4.05 -17.51 2.42
CA ILE A 217 3.28 -16.27 2.24
C ILE A 217 2.04 -16.56 1.40
N TRP A 218 2.19 -17.22 0.27
CA TRP A 218 1.08 -17.49 -0.65
C TRP A 218 0.02 -18.42 -0.05
N PHE A 219 0.43 -19.51 0.60
CA PHE A 219 -0.51 -20.52 1.10
C PHE A 219 -0.99 -20.23 2.52
N ASP A 220 -0.08 -19.79 3.43
CA ASP A 220 -0.43 -19.68 4.85
C ASP A 220 -0.98 -18.29 5.21
N HIS A 221 -0.59 -17.24 4.49
CA HIS A 221 -1.03 -15.88 4.78
C HIS A 221 -2.02 -15.30 3.77
N LEU A 222 -1.85 -15.61 2.50
CA LEU A 222 -2.71 -15.06 1.43
C LEU A 222 -3.76 -16.05 0.94
N GLY A 223 -3.66 -17.32 1.28
CA GLY A 223 -4.67 -18.33 0.94
C GLY A 223 -4.86 -18.54 -0.56
N VAL A 224 -3.77 -18.47 -1.35
CA VAL A 224 -3.80 -18.54 -2.83
C VAL A 224 -4.56 -19.75 -3.39
N SER A 225 -4.65 -20.83 -2.63
CA SER A 225 -5.38 -22.03 -3.04
C SER A 225 -6.89 -21.94 -2.90
N ALA A 226 -7.39 -20.87 -2.26
CA ALA A 226 -8.80 -20.55 -2.10
C ALA A 226 -9.27 -19.40 -3.00
N ALA A 227 -8.35 -18.79 -3.75
CA ALA A 227 -8.61 -17.69 -4.68
C ALA A 227 -9.10 -18.19 -6.06
#